data_d0e8e3f69ba0a21c1ab75c28a49d5daf
#
_entry.id   d0e8e3f69ba0a21c1ab75c28a49d5daf
#
_cell.length_a   1.000
_cell.length_b   1.000
_cell.length_c   1.000
_cell.angle_alpha   90.00
_cell.angle_beta   90.00
_cell.angle_gamma   90.00
#
_symmetry.space_group_name_H-M   'P 1'
#
loop_
_entity.id
_entity.type
_entity.pdbx_description
1 polymer ?
#
loop_
_entity_poly.entity_id
_entity_poly.type
_entity_poly.pdbx_seq_one_letter_code
_entity_poly.pdbx_strand_id
1 'polypeptide(L)' 'EAGELILVDYKTDSFSASTKRAQVEAVLKKRHSRQLGYYKLACERLFGMLPAHTYLYSFALNDVVEI' A
#
# COMPACT_ATOMS: atom_id res chain seq x y z
N GLU A 1 14.22 6.45 5.07
CA GLU A 1 15.65 6.63 4.99
C GLU A 1 16.00 7.99 4.40
N ALA A 2 17.19 8.46 4.68
CA ALA A 2 17.61 9.78 4.21
C ALA A 2 17.57 9.87 2.69
N GLY A 3 16.87 10.88 2.16
CA GLY A 3 16.75 11.11 0.73
C GLY A 3 15.73 10.27 0.00
N GLU A 4 15.07 9.33 0.68
CA GLU A 4 14.04 8.50 0.06
C GLU A 4 12.66 8.88 0.54
N LEU A 5 11.69 8.83 -0.38
CA LEU A 5 10.28 9.04 -0.07
C LEU A 5 9.60 7.68 0.04
N ILE A 6 8.90 7.47 1.13
CA ILE A 6 8.17 6.22 1.36
C ILE A 6 6.70 6.56 1.54
N LEU A 7 5.84 5.89 0.78
CA LEU A 7 4.40 6.07 0.84
C LEU A 7 3.78 4.89 1.60
N VAL A 8 3.04 5.19 2.66
CA VAL A 8 2.31 4.18 3.43
C VAL A 8 0.84 4.59 3.49
N ASP A 9 -0.05 3.67 3.11
CA ASP A 9 -1.49 3.88 3.22
C ASP A 9 -2.07 2.84 4.17
N TYR A 10 -3.03 3.24 5.00
CA TYR A 10 -3.66 2.35 5.99
C TYR A 10 -5.02 1.90 5.47
N LYS A 11 -5.26 0.58 5.50
CA LYS A 11 -6.53 0.01 5.04
C LYS A 11 -7.17 -0.86 6.12
N THR A 12 -8.47 -0.69 6.26
CA THR A 12 -9.27 -1.40 7.27
C THR A 12 -10.14 -2.51 6.67
N ASP A 13 -9.84 -2.94 5.45
CA ASP A 13 -10.55 -4.03 4.80
C ASP A 13 -10.61 -5.25 5.72
N SER A 14 -11.79 -5.85 5.83
CA SER A 14 -12.00 -7.04 6.68
C SER A 14 -12.00 -8.31 5.84
N PHE A 15 -11.50 -9.39 6.43
CA PHE A 15 -11.45 -10.70 5.80
C PHE A 15 -11.88 -11.75 6.82
N SER A 16 -12.38 -12.89 6.33
CA SER A 16 -12.72 -13.98 7.22
C SER A 16 -11.43 -14.56 7.84
N ALA A 17 -11.56 -15.13 9.05
CA ALA A 17 -10.41 -15.71 9.76
C ALA A 17 -9.75 -16.86 8.99
N SER A 18 -10.49 -17.50 8.08
CA SER A 18 -9.98 -18.59 7.25
C SER A 18 -9.25 -18.12 6.00
N THR A 19 -9.26 -16.83 5.70
CA THR A 19 -8.60 -16.29 4.51
C THR A 19 -7.08 -16.33 4.71
N LYS A 20 -6.38 -16.95 3.78
CA LYS A 20 -4.92 -17.06 3.85
C LYS A 20 -4.27 -15.71 3.51
N ARG A 21 -3.09 -15.47 4.07
CA ARG A 21 -2.35 -14.23 3.84
C ARG A 21 -2.15 -13.93 2.35
N ALA A 22 -1.78 -14.92 1.56
CA ALA A 22 -1.56 -14.73 0.12
C ALA A 22 -2.82 -14.23 -0.58
N GLN A 23 -3.99 -14.71 -0.17
CA GLN A 23 -5.28 -14.27 -0.71
C GLN A 23 -5.59 -12.85 -0.29
N VAL A 24 -5.32 -12.51 0.97
CA VAL A 24 -5.51 -11.14 1.48
C VAL A 24 -4.64 -10.17 0.70
N GLU A 25 -3.36 -10.49 0.52
CA GLU A 25 -2.43 -9.65 -0.23
C GLU A 25 -2.90 -9.43 -1.68
N ALA A 26 -3.34 -10.50 -2.35
CA ALA A 26 -3.82 -10.41 -3.73
C ALA A 26 -5.04 -9.50 -3.84
N VAL A 27 -5.99 -9.62 -2.92
CA VAL A 27 -7.19 -8.79 -2.90
C VAL A 27 -6.85 -7.33 -2.63
N LEU A 28 -5.98 -7.07 -1.66
CA LEU A 28 -5.58 -5.71 -1.32
C LEU A 28 -4.86 -5.03 -2.48
N LYS A 29 -3.96 -5.73 -3.14
CA LYS A 29 -3.28 -5.21 -4.33
C LYS A 29 -4.27 -4.89 -5.43
N LYS A 30 -5.22 -5.78 -5.70
CA LYS A 30 -6.22 -5.57 -6.73
C LYS A 30 -7.12 -4.37 -6.43
N ARG A 31 -7.56 -4.22 -5.18
CA ARG A 31 -8.46 -3.14 -4.78
C ARG A 31 -7.81 -1.77 -4.74
N HIS A 32 -6.55 -1.72 -4.32
CA HIS A 32 -5.95 -0.44 -3.93
C HIS A 32 -4.77 0.01 -4.79
N SER A 33 -4.27 -0.82 -5.70
CA SER A 33 -3.11 -0.46 -6.54
C SER A 33 -3.36 0.79 -7.38
N ARG A 34 -4.57 0.95 -7.88
CA ARG A 34 -4.92 2.11 -8.71
C ARG A 34 -4.86 3.40 -7.90
N GLN A 35 -5.42 3.40 -6.69
CA GLN A 35 -5.38 4.55 -5.80
C GLN A 35 -3.94 4.89 -5.41
N LEU A 36 -3.14 3.88 -5.09
CA LEU A 36 -1.73 4.08 -4.77
C LEU A 36 -0.95 4.63 -5.96
N GLY A 37 -1.31 4.24 -7.18
CA GLY A 37 -0.75 4.81 -8.40
C GLY A 37 -1.00 6.31 -8.49
N TYR A 38 -2.20 6.77 -8.18
CA TYR A 38 -2.52 8.20 -8.15
C TYR A 38 -1.73 8.91 -7.05
N TYR A 39 -1.57 8.28 -5.89
CA TYR A 39 -0.77 8.86 -4.80
C TYR A 39 0.69 9.02 -5.19
N LYS A 40 1.25 8.04 -5.93
CA LYS A 40 2.62 8.15 -6.45
C LYS A 40 2.77 9.35 -7.38
N LEU A 41 1.81 9.57 -8.27
CA LEU A 41 1.83 10.72 -9.17
C LEU A 41 1.73 12.02 -8.40
N ALA A 42 0.89 12.08 -7.37
CA ALA A 42 0.77 13.25 -6.52
C ALA A 42 2.09 13.55 -5.80
N CYS A 43 2.77 12.51 -5.31
CA CYS A 43 4.08 12.67 -4.67
C CYS A 43 5.10 13.25 -5.65
N GLU A 44 5.10 12.78 -6.88
CA GLU A 44 6.02 13.30 -7.90
C GLU A 44 5.79 14.79 -8.15
N ARG A 45 4.53 15.20 -8.23
CA ARG A 45 4.18 16.61 -8.46
C ARG A 45 4.51 17.50 -7.27
N LEU A 46 4.30 17.00 -6.05
CA LEU A 46 4.49 17.80 -4.84
C LEU A 46 5.94 17.85 -4.39
N PHE A 47 6.66 16.74 -4.53
CA PHE A 47 8.02 16.59 -3.99
C PHE A 47 9.10 16.44 -5.08
N GLY A 48 8.71 16.36 -6.34
CA GLY A 48 9.63 16.20 -7.43
C GLY A 48 10.26 14.83 -7.54
N MET A 49 9.73 13.83 -6.83
CA MET A 49 10.24 12.46 -6.87
C MET A 49 9.14 11.46 -6.64
N LEU A 50 9.28 10.27 -7.23
CA LEU A 50 8.40 9.14 -6.95
C LEU A 50 8.83 8.47 -5.64
N PRO A 51 7.88 7.85 -4.91
CA PRO A 51 8.26 7.07 -3.73
C PRO A 51 9.19 5.92 -4.10
N ALA A 52 10.23 5.71 -3.31
CA ALA A 52 11.14 4.57 -3.47
C ALA A 52 10.42 3.26 -3.12
N HIS A 53 9.53 3.33 -2.13
CA HIS A 53 8.73 2.19 -1.70
C HIS A 53 7.29 2.63 -1.46
N THR A 54 6.36 1.77 -1.78
CA THR A 54 4.94 1.98 -1.53
C THR A 54 4.41 0.79 -0.74
N TYR A 55 3.90 1.07 0.44
CA TYR A 55 3.36 0.05 1.34
C TYR A 55 1.90 0.30 1.62
N LEU A 56 1.16 -0.77 1.80
CA LEU A 56 -0.20 -0.74 2.31
C LEU A 56 -0.18 -1.46 3.66
N TYR A 57 -0.55 -0.76 4.73
CA TYR A 57 -0.69 -1.40 6.04
C TYR A 57 -2.10 -1.94 6.16
N SER A 58 -2.21 -3.24 6.35
CA SER A 58 -3.49 -3.93 6.51
C SER A 58 -3.77 -4.19 7.99
N PHE A 59 -4.86 -3.65 8.51
CA PHE A 59 -5.30 -3.96 9.87
C PHE A 59 -5.73 -5.42 10.00
N ALA A 60 -6.24 -6.02 8.92
CA ALA A 60 -6.60 -7.44 8.92
C ALA A 60 -5.37 -8.34 9.10
N LEU A 61 -4.25 -7.99 8.47
CA LEU A 61 -2.99 -8.73 8.59
C LEU A 61 -2.15 -8.26 9.78
N ASN A 62 -2.42 -7.06 10.28
CA ASN A 62 -1.58 -6.37 11.25
C ASN A 62 -0.13 -6.30 10.75
N ASP A 63 0.04 -5.99 9.47
CA ASP A 63 1.34 -5.98 8.80
C ASP A 63 1.25 -5.17 7.50
N VAL A 64 2.41 -4.90 6.92
CA VAL A 64 2.51 -4.16 5.66
C VAL A 64 2.56 -5.11 4.46
N VAL A 65 2.04 -4.62 3.34
CA VAL A 65 2.15 -5.30 2.05
C VAL A 65 2.80 -4.31 1.10
N GLU A 66 3.90 -4.68 0.49
CA GLU A 66 4.54 -3.83 -0.51
C GLU A 66 3.81 -3.95 -1.84
N ILE A 67 3.51 -2.80 -2.42
CA ILE A 67 2.82 -2.73 -3.71
C ILE A 67 3.77 -2.29 -4.82
#